data_caa6d504c435bc973402ca9f42e6819d
#
_entry.id   caa6d504c435bc973402ca9f42e6819d
#
_cell.length_a   1.000
_cell.length_b   1.000
_cell.length_c   1.000
_cell.angle_alpha   90.00
_cell.angle_beta   90.00
_cell.angle_gamma   90.00
#
_symmetry.space_group_name_H-M   'P 1'
#
loop_
_entity.id
_entity.type
_entity.pdbx_description
1 polymer ?
#
loop_
_entity_poly.entity_id
_entity_poly.type
_entity_poly.pdbx_seq_one_letter_code
_entity_poly.pdbx_strand_id
1 'polypeptide(L)'
;LRVEVLSGVQPVNLHRRDADLAIRMVKPEAGHLTLKRLGTVGFGVYGAADCLVGADGLSLSEADFVGWPETHQHLPAAQWITRTLRGRPCKVEANTLVAQVSAVSAGLGLGVLPHFMARASGLQCLQPEIGADQTLWLVMHSDLAGSRRVRVLADHLIALFADHQDRLAMP
;
A
#
# COMPACT_ATOMS: atom_id res chain seq x y z
N LEU A 1 -23.81 -13.38 5.15
CA LEU A 1 -23.30 -12.01 5.34
C LEU A 1 -23.13 -11.34 3.97
N ARG A 2 -23.70 -10.16 3.76
CA ARG A 2 -23.42 -9.33 2.58
C ARG A 2 -22.36 -8.32 2.98
N VAL A 3 -21.31 -8.19 2.16
CA VAL A 3 -20.19 -7.26 2.39
C VAL A 3 -20.10 -6.34 1.18
N GLU A 4 -20.02 -5.04 1.44
CA GLU A 4 -19.70 -4.02 0.45
C GLU A 4 -18.27 -3.52 0.72
N VAL A 5 -17.43 -3.52 -0.32
CA VAL A 5 -16.02 -3.10 -0.19
C VAL A 5 -15.87 -1.73 -0.84
N LEU A 6 -15.48 -0.75 -0.04
CA LEU A 6 -15.15 0.60 -0.48
C LEU A 6 -13.62 0.74 -0.51
N SER A 7 -13.07 1.16 -1.63
CA SER A 7 -11.64 1.44 -1.76
C SER A 7 -11.39 2.90 -2.08
N GLY A 8 -10.37 3.49 -1.47
CA GLY A 8 -10.01 4.88 -1.70
C GLY A 8 -8.79 5.29 -0.89
N VAL A 9 -8.14 6.36 -1.32
CA VAL A 9 -6.99 6.94 -0.61
C VAL A 9 -7.43 7.89 0.49
N GLN A 10 -8.66 8.43 0.37
CA GLN A 10 -9.22 9.29 1.41
C GLN A 10 -9.66 8.46 2.63
N PRO A 11 -9.32 8.91 3.85
CA PRO A 11 -9.75 8.22 5.05
C PRO A 11 -11.29 8.23 5.14
N VAL A 12 -11.89 7.04 5.05
CA VAL A 12 -13.32 6.86 5.34
C VAL A 12 -13.58 7.31 6.78
N ASN A 13 -14.58 8.17 6.98
CA ASN A 13 -14.89 8.67 8.30
C ASN A 13 -15.74 7.65 9.08
N LEU A 14 -15.09 6.81 9.86
CA LEU A 14 -15.77 5.82 10.72
C LEU A 14 -16.71 6.46 11.74
N HIS A 15 -16.49 7.72 12.15
CA HIS A 15 -17.39 8.43 13.05
C HIS A 15 -18.74 8.78 12.40
N ARG A 16 -18.76 8.95 11.07
CA ARG A 16 -20.00 9.16 10.30
C ARG A 16 -20.67 7.85 9.89
N ARG A 17 -20.10 6.69 10.32
CA ARG A 17 -20.59 5.35 9.95
C ARG A 17 -20.62 5.10 8.44
N ASP A 18 -19.68 5.70 7.71
CA ASP A 18 -19.53 5.45 6.28
C ASP A 18 -19.05 4.00 6.00
N ALA A 19 -18.46 3.34 7.02
CA ALA A 19 -18.11 1.92 7.00
C ALA A 19 -18.16 1.33 8.42
N ASP A 20 -18.46 0.03 8.53
CA ASP A 20 -18.47 -0.71 9.80
C ASP A 20 -17.05 -1.10 10.24
N LEU A 21 -16.19 -1.43 9.28
CA LEU A 21 -14.78 -1.83 9.43
C LEU A 21 -13.93 -1.08 8.42
N ALA A 22 -12.71 -0.76 8.78
CA ALA A 22 -11.70 -0.23 7.86
C ALA A 22 -10.35 -0.92 8.06
N ILE A 23 -9.64 -1.18 6.95
CA ILE A 23 -8.23 -1.56 6.97
C ILE A 23 -7.43 -0.32 6.60
N ARG A 24 -6.46 0.05 7.44
CA ARG A 24 -5.68 1.28 7.29
C ARG A 24 -4.20 1.04 7.49
N MET A 25 -3.38 1.76 6.74
CA MET A 25 -1.92 1.81 6.93
C MET A 25 -1.51 2.87 7.96
N VAL A 26 -2.39 3.82 8.26
CA VAL A 26 -2.15 4.85 9.28
C VAL A 26 -2.99 4.53 10.52
N LYS A 27 -2.34 4.45 11.68
CA LYS A 27 -3.02 4.27 12.96
C LYS A 27 -3.82 5.52 13.29
N PRO A 28 -5.14 5.43 13.52
CA PRO A 28 -5.91 6.56 14.02
C PRO A 28 -5.43 7.01 15.39
N GLU A 29 -5.30 8.32 15.59
CA GLU A 29 -4.80 8.89 16.85
C GLU A 29 -5.91 9.15 17.88
N ALA A 30 -7.16 9.30 17.45
CA ALA A 30 -8.28 9.67 18.31
C ALA A 30 -9.59 9.02 17.88
N GLY A 31 -10.54 8.95 18.83
CA GLY A 31 -11.91 8.49 18.64
C GLY A 31 -12.25 7.24 19.44
N HIS A 32 -13.54 6.94 19.59
CA HIS A 32 -14.05 5.70 20.18
C HIS A 32 -13.88 4.55 19.19
N LEU A 33 -12.62 4.15 18.94
CA LEU A 33 -12.24 3.14 17.98
C LEU A 33 -11.57 1.94 18.65
N THR A 34 -11.92 0.76 18.19
CA THR A 34 -11.20 -0.47 18.49
C THR A 34 -10.20 -0.73 17.39
N LEU A 35 -8.94 -0.94 17.76
CA LEU A 35 -7.82 -1.14 16.85
C LEU A 35 -7.23 -2.53 17.04
N LYS A 36 -6.97 -3.21 15.92
CA LYS A 36 -6.21 -4.47 15.91
C LYS A 36 -5.13 -4.38 14.84
N ARG A 37 -3.88 -4.65 15.22
CA ARG A 37 -2.80 -4.80 14.26
C ARG A 37 -3.03 -6.09 13.46
N LEU A 38 -3.04 -5.98 12.12
CA LEU A 38 -3.19 -7.10 11.21
C LEU A 38 -1.85 -7.66 10.74
N GLY A 39 -0.82 -6.82 10.62
CA GLY A 39 0.48 -7.23 10.15
C GLY A 39 1.26 -6.06 9.55
N THR A 40 2.23 -6.38 8.70
CA THR A 40 3.06 -5.41 7.98
C THR A 40 2.99 -5.70 6.49
N VAL A 41 2.87 -4.65 5.70
CA VAL A 41 3.06 -4.70 4.24
C VAL A 41 4.44 -4.19 3.92
N GLY A 42 5.24 -5.03 3.28
CA GLY A 42 6.55 -4.67 2.77
C GLY A 42 6.46 -3.99 1.42
N PHE A 43 7.37 -3.05 1.19
CA PHE A 43 7.48 -2.28 -0.04
C PHE A 43 8.89 -2.40 -0.62
N GLY A 44 8.98 -2.44 -1.94
CA GLY A 44 10.24 -2.43 -2.67
C GLY A 44 10.17 -1.62 -3.95
N VAL A 45 11.30 -1.47 -4.62
CA VAL A 45 11.39 -0.88 -5.94
C VAL A 45 11.18 -1.97 -6.99
N TYR A 46 10.26 -1.73 -7.90
CA TYR A 46 9.85 -2.67 -8.94
C TYR A 46 9.85 -2.03 -10.31
N GLY A 47 10.09 -2.87 -11.33
CA GLY A 47 10.00 -2.50 -12.74
C GLY A 47 9.50 -3.65 -13.60
N ALA A 48 9.06 -3.34 -14.82
CA ALA A 48 8.78 -4.35 -15.83
C ALA A 48 10.09 -4.98 -16.33
N ALA A 49 10.08 -6.29 -16.60
CA ALA A 49 11.27 -7.03 -17.03
C ALA A 49 11.96 -6.40 -18.25
N ASP A 50 11.18 -5.99 -19.25
CA ASP A 50 11.69 -5.42 -20.48
C ASP A 50 12.39 -4.06 -20.28
N CYS A 51 12.00 -3.31 -19.24
CA CYS A 51 12.61 -2.03 -18.89
C CYS A 51 13.94 -2.20 -18.13
N LEU A 52 14.23 -3.40 -17.66
CA LEU A 52 15.44 -3.72 -16.89
C LEU A 52 16.53 -4.37 -17.76
N VAL A 53 16.20 -4.76 -19.00
CA VAL A 53 17.16 -5.28 -19.96
C VAL A 53 18.16 -4.17 -20.33
N GLY A 54 19.43 -4.36 -19.96
CA GLY A 54 20.48 -3.35 -20.18
C GLY A 54 20.60 -2.29 -19.10
N ALA A 55 19.86 -2.42 -18.00
CA ALA A 55 19.93 -1.49 -16.86
C ALA A 55 21.08 -1.82 -15.87
N ASP A 56 22.03 -2.65 -16.26
CA ASP A 56 23.23 -2.92 -15.46
C ASP A 56 23.99 -1.60 -15.21
N GLY A 57 23.97 -1.14 -13.95
CA GLY A 57 24.58 0.12 -13.55
C GLY A 57 23.65 1.35 -13.57
N LEU A 58 22.36 1.19 -13.85
CA LEU A 58 21.42 2.31 -13.78
C LEU A 58 21.30 2.83 -12.34
N SER A 59 21.64 4.11 -12.15
CA SER A 59 21.41 4.77 -10.87
C SER A 59 19.91 5.01 -10.68
N LEU A 60 19.35 4.60 -9.55
CA LEU A 60 17.95 4.86 -9.22
C LEU A 60 17.63 6.37 -9.23
N SER A 61 18.61 7.23 -8.97
CA SER A 61 18.42 8.68 -9.01
C SER A 61 18.22 9.23 -10.43
N GLU A 62 18.61 8.47 -11.45
CA GLU A 62 18.48 8.84 -12.88
C GLU A 62 17.32 8.12 -13.56
N ALA A 63 16.79 7.06 -12.93
CA ALA A 63 15.66 6.30 -13.47
C ALA A 63 14.36 7.13 -13.50
N ASP A 64 13.49 6.79 -14.43
CA ASP A 64 12.13 7.31 -14.46
C ASP A 64 11.28 6.57 -13.41
N PHE A 65 10.46 7.30 -12.67
CA PHE A 65 9.56 6.74 -11.68
C PHE A 65 8.10 7.05 -11.99
N VAL A 66 7.26 6.09 -11.62
CA VAL A 66 5.83 6.26 -11.40
C VAL A 66 5.65 6.55 -9.90
N GLY A 67 5.14 7.71 -9.57
CA GLY A 67 5.04 8.16 -8.19
C GLY A 67 3.66 8.64 -7.79
N TRP A 68 3.61 9.32 -6.67
CA TRP A 68 2.41 9.88 -6.08
C TRP A 68 2.29 11.37 -6.37
N PRO A 69 1.08 11.89 -6.62
CA PRO A 69 0.86 13.32 -6.75
C PRO A 69 1.16 14.07 -5.44
N GLU A 70 1.31 15.39 -5.52
CA GLU A 70 1.68 16.26 -4.41
C GLU A 70 0.80 16.06 -3.16
N THR A 71 -0.49 15.84 -3.35
CA THR A 71 -1.46 15.60 -2.27
C THR A 71 -1.16 14.35 -1.42
N HIS A 72 -0.29 13.47 -1.90
CA HIS A 72 0.07 12.19 -1.26
C HIS A 72 1.53 12.13 -0.80
N GLN A 73 2.25 13.26 -0.77
CA GLN A 73 3.67 13.32 -0.38
C GLN A 73 3.94 12.95 1.09
N HIS A 74 2.89 12.85 1.91
CA HIS A 74 2.98 12.34 3.28
C HIS A 74 3.20 10.82 3.36
N LEU A 75 2.97 10.07 2.26
CA LEU A 75 3.16 8.62 2.23
C LEU A 75 4.65 8.24 2.25
N PRO A 76 5.06 7.20 3.01
CA PRO A 76 6.46 6.74 3.07
C PRO A 76 7.05 6.42 1.69
N ALA A 77 6.27 5.78 0.81
CA ALA A 77 6.68 5.47 -0.55
C ALA A 77 6.95 6.73 -1.39
N ALA A 78 6.07 7.76 -1.29
CA ALA A 78 6.27 9.03 -1.97
C ALA A 78 7.52 9.74 -1.48
N GLN A 79 7.71 9.80 -0.16
CA GLN A 79 8.90 10.41 0.46
C GLN A 79 10.20 9.71 0.04
N TRP A 80 10.15 8.38 -0.09
CA TRP A 80 11.32 7.63 -0.54
C TRP A 80 11.69 8.00 -1.98
N ILE A 81 10.71 8.05 -2.89
CA ILE A 81 10.90 8.45 -4.30
C ILE A 81 11.48 9.87 -4.37
N THR A 82 10.87 10.83 -3.65
CA THR A 82 11.31 12.23 -3.65
C THR A 82 12.76 12.36 -3.21
N ARG A 83 13.17 11.63 -2.17
CA ARG A 83 14.57 11.61 -1.71
C ARG A 83 15.52 10.99 -2.74
N THR A 84 15.12 9.88 -3.35
CA THR A 84 15.90 9.17 -4.37
C THR A 84 16.12 10.03 -5.61
N LEU A 85 15.07 10.69 -6.08
CA LEU A 85 15.12 11.58 -7.24
C LEU A 85 15.72 12.96 -6.94
N ARG A 86 16.07 13.25 -5.67
CA ARG A 86 16.62 14.54 -5.25
C ARG A 86 15.76 15.74 -5.68
N GLY A 87 14.44 15.57 -5.64
CA GLY A 87 13.47 16.59 -6.05
C GLY A 87 13.15 16.63 -7.54
N ARG A 88 13.74 15.76 -8.37
CA ARG A 88 13.34 15.60 -9.77
C ARG A 88 11.91 15.03 -9.83
N PRO A 89 11.02 15.54 -10.67
CA PRO A 89 9.64 15.04 -10.75
C PRO A 89 9.58 13.61 -11.30
N CYS A 90 8.55 12.89 -10.90
CA CYS A 90 8.23 11.60 -11.49
C CYS A 90 7.78 11.78 -12.94
N LYS A 91 8.03 10.77 -13.77
CA LYS A 91 7.57 10.77 -15.18
C LYS A 91 6.05 10.61 -15.26
N VAL A 92 5.47 9.82 -14.35
CA VAL A 92 4.03 9.58 -14.23
C VAL A 92 3.64 9.69 -12.78
N GLU A 93 2.49 10.27 -12.51
CA GLU A 93 1.90 10.32 -11.18
C GLU A 93 0.52 9.65 -11.17
N ALA A 94 0.28 8.80 -10.18
CA ALA A 94 -1.00 8.13 -10.00
C ALA A 94 -1.36 8.09 -8.50
N ASN A 95 -2.62 8.34 -8.21
CA ASN A 95 -3.13 8.46 -6.84
C ASN A 95 -3.62 7.13 -6.23
N THR A 96 -3.43 6.01 -6.91
CA THR A 96 -3.76 4.67 -6.41
C THR A 96 -2.65 3.68 -6.72
N LEU A 97 -2.42 2.70 -5.82
CA LEU A 97 -1.46 1.62 -6.04
C LEU A 97 -1.79 0.78 -7.29
N VAL A 98 -3.08 0.55 -7.57
CA VAL A 98 -3.50 -0.21 -8.75
C VAL A 98 -3.07 0.51 -10.04
N ALA A 99 -3.29 1.82 -10.13
CA ALA A 99 -2.86 2.61 -11.28
C ALA A 99 -1.34 2.66 -11.40
N GLN A 100 -0.61 2.76 -10.28
CA GLN A 100 0.85 2.70 -10.28
C GLN A 100 1.36 1.35 -10.78
N VAL A 101 0.81 0.23 -10.27
CA VAL A 101 1.16 -1.12 -10.76
C VAL A 101 0.93 -1.23 -12.26
N SER A 102 -0.22 -0.75 -12.76
CA SER A 102 -0.53 -0.77 -14.19
C SER A 102 0.45 0.05 -15.02
N ALA A 103 0.83 1.25 -14.54
CA ALA A 103 1.79 2.12 -15.22
C ALA A 103 3.20 1.50 -15.24
N VAL A 104 3.65 0.90 -14.13
CA VAL A 104 4.93 0.19 -14.05
C VAL A 104 4.92 -1.04 -14.96
N SER A 105 3.84 -1.83 -15.00
CA SER A 105 3.68 -2.98 -15.88
C SER A 105 3.70 -2.59 -17.35
N ALA A 106 3.24 -1.38 -17.68
CA ALA A 106 3.31 -0.82 -19.03
C ALA A 106 4.69 -0.21 -19.37
N GLY A 107 5.68 -0.33 -18.49
CA GLY A 107 7.04 0.15 -18.75
C GLY A 107 7.22 1.66 -18.64
N LEU A 108 6.32 2.38 -17.97
CA LEU A 108 6.40 3.85 -17.87
C LEU A 108 7.44 4.33 -16.84
N GLY A 109 8.04 3.42 -16.09
CA GLY A 109 9.08 3.71 -15.12
C GLY A 109 9.11 2.68 -13.98
N LEU A 110 9.98 2.92 -13.00
CA LEU A 110 10.04 2.15 -11.76
C LEU A 110 8.95 2.60 -10.78
N GLY A 111 8.54 1.73 -9.87
CA GLY A 111 7.57 2.08 -8.83
C GLY A 111 7.99 1.57 -7.46
N VAL A 112 7.62 2.31 -6.42
CA VAL A 112 7.68 1.83 -5.03
C VAL A 112 6.34 1.19 -4.70
N LEU A 113 6.31 -0.13 -4.72
CA LEU A 113 5.07 -0.92 -4.69
C LEU A 113 5.08 -1.95 -3.56
N PRO A 114 3.89 -2.31 -3.03
CA PRO A 114 3.78 -3.44 -2.12
C PRO A 114 4.24 -4.73 -2.80
N HIS A 115 5.03 -5.54 -2.10
CA HIS A 115 5.56 -6.80 -2.62
C HIS A 115 4.48 -7.70 -3.20
N PHE A 116 3.37 -7.89 -2.48
CA PHE A 116 2.30 -8.79 -2.90
C PHE A 116 1.61 -8.35 -4.21
N MET A 117 1.48 -7.03 -4.44
CA MET A 117 0.88 -6.50 -5.67
C MET A 117 1.84 -6.61 -6.85
N ALA A 118 3.09 -6.25 -6.64
CA ALA A 118 4.12 -6.30 -7.67
C ALA A 118 4.36 -7.72 -8.16
N ARG A 119 4.47 -8.70 -7.25
CA ARG A 119 4.58 -10.13 -7.61
C ARG A 119 3.37 -10.66 -8.37
N ALA A 120 2.17 -10.32 -7.93
CA ALA A 120 0.95 -10.74 -8.62
C ALA A 120 0.88 -10.22 -10.06
N SER A 121 1.58 -9.14 -10.35
CA SER A 121 1.66 -8.50 -11.69
C SER A 121 2.91 -8.90 -12.47
N GLY A 122 3.73 -9.83 -11.95
CA GLY A 122 4.95 -10.31 -12.64
C GLY A 122 6.07 -9.28 -12.72
N LEU A 123 6.04 -8.24 -11.88
CA LEU A 123 7.09 -7.23 -11.85
C LEU A 123 8.36 -7.77 -11.16
N GLN A 124 9.50 -7.30 -11.62
CA GLN A 124 10.80 -7.66 -11.05
C GLN A 124 11.19 -6.70 -9.93
N CYS A 125 11.68 -7.25 -8.82
CA CYS A 125 12.19 -6.49 -7.70
C CYS A 125 13.64 -6.07 -7.94
N LEU A 126 13.91 -4.77 -7.88
CA LEU A 126 15.27 -4.22 -7.96
C LEU A 126 15.87 -4.00 -6.57
N GLN A 127 15.05 -3.53 -5.65
CA GLN A 127 15.48 -3.27 -4.27
C GLN A 127 14.34 -3.65 -3.32
N PRO A 128 14.50 -4.75 -2.56
CA PRO A 128 13.43 -5.25 -1.70
C PRO A 128 13.26 -4.47 -0.40
N GLU A 129 14.35 -3.96 0.16
CA GLU A 129 14.34 -3.27 1.45
C GLU A 129 14.61 -1.78 1.27
N ILE A 130 13.61 -0.97 1.46
CA ILE A 130 13.67 0.48 1.25
C ILE A 130 13.26 1.29 2.49
N GLY A 131 12.86 0.61 3.57
CA GLY A 131 12.41 1.26 4.81
C GLY A 131 11.07 2.00 4.66
N ALA A 132 10.23 1.58 3.71
CA ALA A 132 8.89 2.15 3.49
C ALA A 132 7.76 1.22 3.92
N ASP A 133 8.06 0.17 4.67
CA ASP A 133 7.09 -0.80 5.16
C ASP A 133 6.04 -0.15 6.05
N GLN A 134 4.80 -0.63 5.94
CA GLN A 134 3.68 -0.03 6.64
C GLN A 134 2.90 -1.07 7.44
N THR A 135 2.56 -0.71 8.68
CA THR A 135 1.70 -1.53 9.53
C THR A 135 0.24 -1.41 9.09
N LEU A 136 -0.44 -2.54 8.95
CA LEU A 136 -1.88 -2.60 8.70
C LEU A 136 -2.65 -2.67 10.02
N TRP A 137 -3.70 -1.88 10.08
CA TRP A 137 -4.62 -1.81 11.21
C TRP A 137 -6.04 -2.11 10.76
N LEU A 138 -6.68 -3.04 11.45
CA LEU A 138 -8.14 -3.19 11.41
C LEU A 138 -8.72 -2.20 12.42
N VAL A 139 -9.65 -1.38 11.96
CA VAL A 139 -10.26 -0.32 12.74
C VAL A 139 -11.78 -0.47 12.67
N MET A 140 -12.45 -0.39 13.82
CA MET A 140 -13.91 -0.38 13.91
C MET A 140 -14.36 0.61 14.98
N HIS A 141 -15.57 1.11 14.88
CA HIS A 141 -16.17 1.90 15.97
C HIS A 141 -16.44 0.98 17.17
N SER A 142 -16.12 1.45 18.39
CA SER A 142 -16.23 0.62 19.60
C SER A 142 -17.66 0.10 19.85
N ASP A 143 -18.69 0.88 19.48
CA ASP A 143 -20.08 0.47 19.59
C ASP A 143 -20.42 -0.75 18.72
N LEU A 144 -19.67 -0.96 17.64
CA LEU A 144 -19.86 -2.09 16.72
C LEU A 144 -19.13 -3.36 17.17
N ALA A 145 -18.22 -3.25 18.17
CA ALA A 145 -17.46 -4.39 18.66
C ALA A 145 -18.36 -5.50 19.26
N GLY A 146 -19.56 -5.15 19.72
CA GLY A 146 -20.59 -6.09 20.18
C GLY A 146 -21.43 -6.72 19.06
N SER A 147 -21.39 -6.20 17.84
CA SER A 147 -22.18 -6.70 16.73
C SER A 147 -21.64 -8.04 16.22
N ARG A 148 -22.45 -9.10 16.27
CA ARG A 148 -22.06 -10.43 15.80
C ARG A 148 -21.61 -10.44 14.34
N ARG A 149 -22.27 -9.67 13.46
CA ARG A 149 -21.90 -9.58 12.04
C ARG A 149 -20.54 -8.95 11.83
N VAL A 150 -20.26 -7.87 12.56
CA VAL A 150 -18.97 -7.16 12.48
C VAL A 150 -17.86 -8.04 13.05
N ARG A 151 -18.08 -8.72 14.18
CA ARG A 151 -17.11 -9.63 14.79
C ARG A 151 -16.73 -10.78 13.87
N VAL A 152 -17.70 -11.45 13.27
CA VAL A 152 -17.42 -12.55 12.32
C VAL A 152 -16.53 -12.11 11.17
N LEU A 153 -16.78 -10.91 10.59
CA LEU A 153 -15.93 -10.37 9.54
C LEU A 153 -14.54 -9.97 10.08
N ALA A 154 -14.50 -9.33 11.24
CA ALA A 154 -13.24 -8.93 11.87
C ALA A 154 -12.35 -10.15 12.19
N ASP A 155 -12.91 -11.20 12.79
CA ASP A 155 -12.19 -12.42 13.15
C ASP A 155 -11.67 -13.14 11.89
N HIS A 156 -12.50 -13.20 10.83
CA HIS A 156 -12.08 -13.74 9.54
C HIS A 156 -10.91 -12.94 8.92
N LEU A 157 -10.98 -11.61 8.92
CA LEU A 157 -9.90 -10.77 8.41
C LEU A 157 -8.62 -10.93 9.23
N ILE A 158 -8.72 -10.98 10.57
CA ILE A 158 -7.56 -11.19 11.44
C ILE A 158 -6.87 -12.53 11.10
N ALA A 159 -7.62 -13.61 10.97
CA ALA A 159 -7.08 -14.92 10.59
C ALA A 159 -6.46 -14.88 9.20
N LEU A 160 -7.17 -14.33 8.20
CA LEU A 160 -6.69 -14.21 6.82
C LEU A 160 -5.34 -13.46 6.74
N PHE A 161 -5.22 -12.34 7.43
CA PHE A 161 -3.98 -11.55 7.43
C PHE A 161 -2.84 -12.27 8.17
N ALA A 162 -3.14 -12.99 9.25
CA ALA A 162 -2.16 -13.80 9.97
C ALA A 162 -1.60 -14.92 9.08
N ASP A 163 -2.47 -15.64 8.38
CA ASP A 163 -2.11 -16.76 7.49
C ASP A 163 -1.29 -16.30 6.27
N HIS A 164 -1.40 -15.03 5.88
CA HIS A 164 -0.75 -14.48 4.69
C HIS A 164 0.33 -13.42 5.02
N GLN A 165 0.78 -13.34 6.28
CA GLN A 165 1.74 -12.30 6.71
C GLN A 165 3.02 -12.31 5.89
N ASP A 166 3.59 -13.48 5.61
CA ASP A 166 4.83 -13.60 4.82
C ASP A 166 4.64 -13.09 3.39
N ARG A 167 3.48 -13.35 2.79
CA ARG A 167 3.16 -12.88 1.44
C ARG A 167 3.00 -11.37 1.35
N LEU A 168 2.64 -10.72 2.46
CA LEU A 168 2.48 -9.27 2.54
C LEU A 168 3.81 -8.57 2.83
N ALA A 169 4.66 -9.18 3.66
CA ALA A 169 5.89 -8.56 4.15
C ALA A 169 7.11 -8.81 3.25
N MET A 170 7.16 -9.96 2.55
CA MET A 170 8.35 -10.37 1.80
C MET A 170 8.23 -10.09 0.29
N PRO A 171 9.37 -9.80 -0.38
CA PRO A 171 9.46 -9.58 -1.82
C PRO A 171 9.18 -10.83 -2.65
#